data_fb3531f1fb519725c22982e4a519a3d2
#
_entry.id   fb3531f1fb519725c22982e4a519a3d2
#
_cell.length_a   1.000
_cell.length_b   1.000
_cell.length_c   1.000
_cell.angle_alpha   90.00
_cell.angle_beta   90.00
_cell.angle_gamma   90.00
#
_symmetry.space_group_name_H-M   'P 1'
#
loop_
_entity.id
_entity.type
_entity.pdbx_description
1 polymer ?
#
loop_
_entity_poly.entity_id
_entity_poly.type
_entity_poly.pdbx_seq_one_letter_code
_entity_poly.pdbx_strand_id
1 'polypeptide(L)'
;MRRNRLALVIAFVFIDLLGYSLFLPLLPYYAETLGAAPTLVGLLIASNALAQLVAAPVVGRLSDRLGRRPLLIFSIFGTLVSFLLLGFVEPLGTWLASLASEGTAVRSAALAMLFFSRVLDGLAGGNISLARAYITDVTDEKNRAKGLGLIGAAFGMGFIIGPAMGGALSNWEVATLAFATVGLSRYAVPAFVAVGISALNLLGVILWLPESLPPEKRALMADSPRTAFTARCLWECLHRPRFGTLLHTRFFYMLAFTIFTANFALYTRYRLGLTDQATSYVLTYVGLLVVLVQGFAIGRLTARFSETRLVSSAVTLMALMLLAWAFVPNVPLLVVVLAPLALAGGVLNTVTNSAITKSVYAEEVGGALGLSASLDSLTRVIAPALGGFLLERLGPPALGLFGTLIMVWVLFYVWRRLIIHPAPPLSDRGDEEVSPGSV
;
A
#
# COMPACT_ATOMS: atom_id res chain seq x y z
N MET A 1 20.43 14.83 -19.66
CA MET A 1 20.18 15.28 -18.28
C MET A 1 18.87 14.72 -17.68
N ARG A 2 17.71 14.78 -18.37
CA ARG A 2 16.42 14.27 -17.84
C ARG A 2 16.40 12.76 -17.53
N ARG A 3 17.04 11.93 -18.35
CA ARG A 3 17.10 10.45 -18.18
C ARG A 3 17.82 10.03 -16.90
N ASN A 4 18.87 10.77 -16.51
CA ASN A 4 19.60 10.49 -15.26
C ASN A 4 18.77 10.83 -14.01
N ARG A 5 17.96 11.91 -14.05
CA ARG A 5 17.08 12.29 -12.93
C ARG A 5 15.98 11.26 -12.69
N LEU A 6 15.39 10.72 -13.76
CA LEU A 6 14.39 9.67 -13.67
C LEU A 6 14.97 8.39 -13.04
N ALA A 7 16.15 7.96 -13.48
CA ALA A 7 16.82 6.79 -12.92
C ALA A 7 17.15 6.96 -11.42
N LEU A 8 17.63 8.14 -11.03
CA LEU A 8 17.92 8.46 -9.63
C LEU A 8 16.66 8.38 -8.75
N VAL A 9 15.57 9.04 -9.14
CA VAL A 9 14.36 9.02 -8.32
C VAL A 9 13.76 7.61 -8.20
N ILE A 10 13.84 6.80 -9.25
CA ILE A 10 13.39 5.40 -9.21
C ILE A 10 14.27 4.57 -8.28
N ALA A 11 15.59 4.75 -8.31
CA ALA A 11 16.51 4.09 -7.39
C ALA A 11 16.20 4.46 -5.94
N PHE A 12 15.94 5.73 -5.64
CA PHE A 12 15.57 6.19 -4.30
C PHE A 12 14.23 5.63 -3.84
N VAL A 13 13.23 5.57 -4.72
CA VAL A 13 11.94 4.92 -4.42
C VAL A 13 12.13 3.43 -4.14
N PHE A 14 12.95 2.75 -4.93
CA PHE A 14 13.24 1.33 -4.72
C PHE A 14 13.90 1.08 -3.35
N ILE A 15 14.90 1.89 -3.00
CA ILE A 15 15.61 1.79 -1.72
C ILE A 15 14.65 2.05 -0.53
N ASP A 16 13.78 3.03 -0.65
CA ASP A 16 12.75 3.35 0.35
C ASP A 16 11.76 2.19 0.54
N LEU A 17 11.26 1.65 -0.56
CA LEU A 17 10.36 0.50 -0.57
C LEU A 17 11.01 -0.78 -0.03
N LEU A 18 12.30 -0.96 -0.28
CA LEU A 18 13.07 -2.08 0.25
C LEU A 18 13.11 -2.02 1.79
N GLY A 19 13.42 -0.85 2.37
CA GLY A 19 13.40 -0.65 3.82
C GLY A 19 12.03 -0.91 4.43
N TYR A 20 10.97 -0.40 3.81
CA TYR A 20 9.59 -0.61 4.27
C TYR A 20 9.17 -2.09 4.19
N SER A 21 9.39 -2.74 3.06
CA SER A 21 8.95 -4.12 2.83
C SER A 21 9.73 -5.16 3.61
N LEU A 22 10.97 -4.85 4.00
CA LEU A 22 11.81 -5.68 4.87
C LEU A 22 11.15 -5.93 6.21
N PHE A 23 10.52 -4.90 6.80
CA PHE A 23 9.92 -5.02 8.13
C PHE A 23 8.45 -5.44 8.11
N LEU A 24 7.78 -5.34 6.97
CA LEU A 24 6.34 -5.60 6.84
C LEU A 24 5.90 -6.98 7.39
N PRO A 25 6.55 -8.12 7.04
CA PRO A 25 6.17 -9.44 7.58
C PRO A 25 6.54 -9.64 9.04
N LEU A 26 7.52 -8.88 9.55
CA LEU A 26 8.06 -9.04 10.91
C LEU A 26 7.24 -8.29 11.96
N LEU A 27 6.59 -7.19 11.55
CA LEU A 27 5.86 -6.31 12.46
C LEU A 27 4.79 -7.01 13.30
N PRO A 28 3.94 -7.91 12.75
CA PRO A 28 2.99 -8.67 13.54
C PRO A 28 3.65 -9.55 14.60
N TYR A 29 4.70 -10.28 14.22
CA TYR A 29 5.44 -11.15 15.14
C TYR A 29 6.13 -10.34 16.25
N TYR A 30 6.70 -9.19 15.91
CA TYR A 30 7.32 -8.30 16.89
C TYR A 30 6.29 -7.78 17.91
N ALA A 31 5.16 -7.27 17.44
CA ALA A 31 4.09 -6.80 18.32
C ALA A 31 3.58 -7.89 19.27
N GLU A 32 3.46 -9.14 18.79
CA GLU A 32 3.06 -10.27 19.61
C GLU A 32 4.08 -10.63 20.70
N THR A 33 5.39 -10.48 20.44
CA THR A 33 6.43 -10.67 21.50
C THR A 33 6.27 -9.65 22.64
N LEU A 34 5.70 -8.49 22.34
CA LEU A 34 5.36 -7.45 23.33
C LEU A 34 3.97 -7.65 23.96
N GLY A 35 3.28 -8.74 23.64
CA GLY A 35 1.98 -9.10 24.21
C GLY A 35 0.77 -8.51 23.47
N ALA A 36 0.95 -8.02 22.23
CA ALA A 36 -0.16 -7.51 21.45
C ALA A 36 -1.09 -8.64 20.99
N ALA A 37 -2.39 -8.52 21.26
CA ALA A 37 -3.42 -9.35 20.67
C ALA A 37 -3.60 -9.04 19.17
N PRO A 38 -4.17 -9.94 18.36
CA PRO A 38 -4.35 -9.73 16.92
C PRO A 38 -5.06 -8.43 16.54
N THR A 39 -6.06 -8.00 17.31
CA THR A 39 -6.72 -6.71 17.11
C THR A 39 -5.76 -5.53 17.28
N LEU A 40 -4.90 -5.57 18.31
CA LEU A 40 -3.88 -4.53 18.52
C LEU A 40 -2.83 -4.51 17.41
N VAL A 41 -2.44 -5.68 16.88
CA VAL A 41 -1.56 -5.76 15.71
C VAL A 41 -2.23 -5.14 14.48
N GLY A 42 -3.49 -5.43 14.24
CA GLY A 42 -4.28 -4.80 13.18
C GLY A 42 -4.36 -3.27 13.32
N LEU A 43 -4.60 -2.78 14.54
CA LEU A 43 -4.61 -1.35 14.84
C LEU A 43 -3.23 -0.71 14.66
N LEU A 44 -2.15 -1.42 15.00
CA LEU A 44 -0.77 -0.97 14.78
C LEU A 44 -0.48 -0.75 13.28
N ILE A 45 -0.86 -1.69 12.43
CA ILE A 45 -0.73 -1.54 10.97
C ILE A 45 -1.62 -0.40 10.46
N ALA A 46 -2.86 -0.32 10.94
CA ALA A 46 -3.81 0.72 10.57
C ALA A 46 -3.34 2.13 10.99
N SER A 47 -2.63 2.26 12.12
CA SER A 47 -2.15 3.55 12.63
C SER A 47 -1.18 4.24 11.67
N ASN A 48 -0.27 3.49 11.05
CA ASN A 48 0.61 3.99 10.00
C ASN A 48 -0.18 4.50 8.79
N ALA A 49 -1.12 3.69 8.30
CA ALA A 49 -1.95 4.05 7.16
C ALA A 49 -2.85 5.27 7.43
N LEU A 50 -3.40 5.37 8.65
CA LEU A 50 -4.20 6.52 9.07
C LEU A 50 -3.35 7.80 9.15
N ALA A 51 -2.18 7.71 9.75
CA ALA A 51 -1.24 8.84 9.81
C ALA A 51 -0.83 9.30 8.41
N GLN A 52 -0.55 8.37 7.50
CA GLN A 52 -0.23 8.67 6.10
C GLN A 52 -1.42 9.31 5.36
N LEU A 53 -2.65 8.82 5.58
CA LEU A 53 -3.86 9.38 4.97
C LEU A 53 -4.07 10.85 5.37
N VAL A 54 -3.80 11.18 6.63
CA VAL A 54 -3.91 12.55 7.16
C VAL A 54 -2.76 13.43 6.67
N ALA A 55 -1.53 12.90 6.65
CA ALA A 55 -0.34 13.65 6.27
C ALA A 55 -0.23 13.91 4.76
N ALA A 56 -0.69 12.97 3.91
CA ALA A 56 -0.48 13.05 2.46
C ALA A 56 -0.98 14.35 1.80
N PRO A 57 -2.18 14.90 2.11
CA PRO A 57 -2.61 16.17 1.56
C PRO A 57 -1.78 17.36 2.03
N VAL A 58 -1.27 17.32 3.27
CA VAL A 58 -0.43 18.37 3.85
C VAL A 58 0.94 18.35 3.19
N VAL A 59 1.59 17.19 3.16
CA VAL A 59 2.90 16.97 2.53
C VAL A 59 2.84 17.32 1.04
N GLY A 60 1.78 16.93 0.34
CA GLY A 60 1.56 17.28 -1.06
C GLY A 60 1.54 18.79 -1.29
N ARG A 61 0.72 19.51 -0.54
CA ARG A 61 0.62 21.00 -0.62
C ARG A 61 1.94 21.69 -0.26
N LEU A 62 2.61 21.18 0.78
CA LEU A 62 3.87 21.74 1.22
C LEU A 62 4.97 21.52 0.17
N SER A 63 4.94 20.39 -0.54
CA SER A 63 5.88 20.11 -1.63
C SER A 63 5.69 20.97 -2.87
N ASP A 64 4.45 21.40 -3.13
CA ASP A 64 4.16 22.35 -4.22
C ASP A 64 4.72 23.76 -3.90
N ARG A 65 4.77 24.14 -2.62
CA ARG A 65 5.27 25.45 -2.17
C ARG A 65 6.77 25.48 -1.93
N LEU A 66 7.31 24.50 -1.22
CA LEU A 66 8.73 24.47 -0.82
C LEU A 66 9.63 23.78 -1.86
N GLY A 67 9.04 22.96 -2.74
CA GLY A 67 9.75 22.13 -3.70
C GLY A 67 9.68 20.64 -3.35
N ARG A 68 9.95 19.80 -4.33
CA ARG A 68 9.87 18.33 -4.17
C ARG A 68 11.00 17.78 -3.34
N ARG A 69 12.23 18.24 -3.63
CA ARG A 69 13.45 17.72 -2.98
C ARG A 69 13.48 17.96 -1.47
N PRO A 70 13.23 19.16 -0.91
CA PRO A 70 13.21 19.37 0.53
C PRO A 70 12.22 18.46 1.26
N LEU A 71 11.02 18.25 0.67
CA LEU A 71 10.01 17.40 1.27
C LEU A 71 10.37 15.90 1.18
N LEU A 72 11.04 15.46 0.11
CA LEU A 72 11.59 14.11 0.04
C LEU A 72 12.66 13.88 1.11
N ILE A 73 13.56 14.84 1.32
CA ILE A 73 14.58 14.78 2.39
C ILE A 73 13.91 14.66 3.76
N PHE A 74 12.92 15.52 4.05
CA PHE A 74 12.18 15.49 5.31
C PHE A 74 11.45 14.16 5.51
N SER A 75 10.79 13.66 4.48
CA SER A 75 10.05 12.42 4.51
C SER A 75 10.96 11.21 4.76
N ILE A 76 12.08 11.08 4.03
CA ILE A 76 13.05 9.99 4.22
C ILE A 76 13.73 10.10 5.59
N PHE A 77 14.03 11.31 6.08
CA PHE A 77 14.55 11.52 7.43
C PHE A 77 13.56 11.04 8.49
N GLY A 78 12.28 11.35 8.36
CA GLY A 78 11.25 10.85 9.27
C GLY A 78 11.12 9.33 9.26
N THR A 79 11.21 8.70 8.09
CA THR A 79 11.25 7.22 7.97
C THR A 79 12.51 6.64 8.65
N LEU A 80 13.67 7.27 8.47
CA LEU A 80 14.92 6.87 9.15
C LEU A 80 14.76 6.92 10.67
N VAL A 81 14.24 8.03 11.22
CA VAL A 81 13.98 8.16 12.66
C VAL A 81 12.97 7.13 13.14
N SER A 82 11.94 6.84 12.36
CA SER A 82 10.97 5.81 12.68
C SER A 82 11.59 4.41 12.79
N PHE A 83 12.47 4.02 11.85
CA PHE A 83 13.21 2.75 11.93
C PHE A 83 14.20 2.72 13.09
N LEU A 84 14.81 3.85 13.40
CA LEU A 84 15.70 3.98 14.57
C LEU A 84 14.90 3.72 15.86
N LEU A 85 13.75 4.36 16.03
CA LEU A 85 12.86 4.12 17.16
C LEU A 85 12.39 2.65 17.22
N LEU A 86 12.14 2.05 16.06
CA LEU A 86 11.74 0.64 15.95
C LEU A 86 12.86 -0.31 16.44
N GLY A 87 14.11 0.02 16.15
CA GLY A 87 15.28 -0.75 16.63
C GLY A 87 15.49 -0.63 18.14
N PHE A 88 15.07 0.49 18.75
CA PHE A 88 15.22 0.76 20.18
C PHE A 88 13.92 0.63 20.99
N VAL A 89 12.91 -0.09 20.48
CA VAL A 89 11.61 -0.22 21.15
C VAL A 89 11.73 -0.73 22.59
N GLU A 90 12.53 -1.77 22.85
CA GLU A 90 12.68 -2.36 24.18
C GLU A 90 13.40 -1.42 25.17
N PRO A 91 14.60 -0.87 24.84
CA PRO A 91 15.27 0.09 25.75
C PRO A 91 14.42 1.33 26.01
N LEU A 92 13.78 1.88 24.96
CA LEU A 92 12.93 3.05 25.11
C LEU A 92 11.65 2.71 25.93
N GLY A 93 11.09 1.53 25.73
CA GLY A 93 9.97 1.03 26.54
C GLY A 93 10.36 0.88 28.00
N THR A 94 11.54 0.33 28.30
CA THR A 94 12.07 0.22 29.66
C THR A 94 12.29 1.59 30.29
N TRP A 95 12.92 2.52 29.56
CA TRP A 95 13.11 3.90 30.00
C TRP A 95 11.77 4.62 30.24
N LEU A 96 10.81 4.50 29.32
CA LEU A 96 9.48 5.12 29.48
C LEU A 96 8.74 4.54 30.70
N ALA A 97 8.82 3.23 30.93
CA ALA A 97 8.22 2.59 32.08
C ALA A 97 8.85 3.07 33.40
N SER A 98 10.16 3.38 33.42
CA SER A 98 10.84 3.93 34.60
C SER A 98 10.42 5.38 34.95
N LEU A 99 9.92 6.12 33.97
CA LEU A 99 9.39 7.49 34.15
C LEU A 99 7.91 7.51 34.54
N ALA A 100 7.19 6.43 34.27
CA ALA A 100 5.77 6.32 34.58
C ALA A 100 5.58 5.91 36.05
N SER A 101 4.42 6.25 36.62
CA SER A 101 4.05 5.88 38.00
C SER A 101 4.10 4.35 38.17
N GLU A 102 4.31 3.90 39.43
CA GLU A 102 4.35 2.49 39.81
C GLU A 102 3.19 1.71 39.17
N GLY A 103 3.50 0.68 38.36
CA GLY A 103 2.54 -0.22 37.72
C GLY A 103 2.50 -0.26 36.21
N THR A 104 3.21 0.65 35.51
CA THR A 104 3.30 0.58 34.04
C THR A 104 4.17 -0.59 33.60
N ALA A 105 3.55 -1.62 33.01
CA ALA A 105 4.31 -2.78 32.51
C ALA A 105 5.26 -2.35 31.36
N VAL A 106 6.52 -2.74 31.42
CA VAL A 106 7.53 -2.46 30.39
C VAL A 106 7.06 -2.86 28.99
N ARG A 107 6.33 -3.98 28.88
CA ARG A 107 5.75 -4.44 27.62
C ARG A 107 4.73 -3.45 27.04
N SER A 108 3.86 -2.87 27.86
CA SER A 108 2.89 -1.86 27.41
C SER A 108 3.59 -0.58 26.95
N ALA A 109 4.65 -0.15 27.64
CA ALA A 109 5.44 1.00 27.23
C ALA A 109 6.20 0.73 25.92
N ALA A 110 6.79 -0.46 25.75
CA ALA A 110 7.44 -0.87 24.52
C ALA A 110 6.43 -0.93 23.34
N LEU A 111 5.22 -1.47 23.59
CA LEU A 111 4.16 -1.48 22.58
C LEU A 111 3.72 -0.05 22.19
N ALA A 112 3.62 0.87 23.15
CA ALA A 112 3.34 2.28 22.87
C ALA A 112 4.45 2.92 22.01
N MET A 113 5.72 2.61 22.27
CA MET A 113 6.85 3.06 21.43
C MET A 113 6.77 2.48 20.02
N LEU A 114 6.34 1.21 19.89
CA LEU A 114 6.11 0.58 18.60
C LEU A 114 5.01 1.31 17.81
N PHE A 115 3.88 1.63 18.45
CA PHE A 115 2.82 2.46 17.86
C PHE A 115 3.34 3.85 17.46
N PHE A 116 4.08 4.50 18.33
CA PHE A 116 4.64 5.83 18.05
C PHE A 116 5.55 5.81 16.82
N SER A 117 6.43 4.81 16.71
CA SER A 117 7.28 4.66 15.53
C SER A 117 6.46 4.50 14.25
N ARG A 118 5.37 3.74 14.28
CA ARG A 118 4.50 3.54 13.10
C ARG A 118 3.69 4.77 12.72
N VAL A 119 3.20 5.51 13.71
CA VAL A 119 2.52 6.80 13.46
C VAL A 119 3.50 7.82 12.87
N LEU A 120 4.71 7.91 13.41
CA LEU A 120 5.76 8.81 12.89
C LEU A 120 6.12 8.46 11.43
N ASP A 121 6.30 7.17 11.13
CA ASP A 121 6.54 6.69 9.76
C ASP A 121 5.39 7.07 8.82
N GLY A 122 4.15 6.90 9.27
CA GLY A 122 2.97 7.30 8.51
C GLY A 122 2.91 8.82 8.25
N LEU A 123 3.21 9.65 9.25
CA LEU A 123 3.27 11.11 9.10
C LEU A 123 4.38 11.55 8.15
N ALA A 124 5.51 10.85 8.17
CA ALA A 124 6.61 11.04 7.23
C ALA A 124 6.34 10.43 5.84
N GLY A 125 5.40 9.50 5.72
CA GLY A 125 5.16 8.60 4.59
C GLY A 125 4.65 9.25 3.29
N GLY A 126 5.17 10.41 2.93
CA GLY A 126 4.90 11.10 1.66
C GLY A 126 5.73 10.62 0.47
N ASN A 127 6.75 9.77 0.69
CA ASN A 127 7.79 9.42 -0.27
C ASN A 127 7.27 9.02 -1.65
N ILE A 128 6.30 8.10 -1.71
CA ILE A 128 5.74 7.60 -2.97
C ILE A 128 4.94 8.68 -3.71
N SER A 129 4.15 9.47 -2.99
CA SER A 129 3.36 10.56 -3.57
C SER A 129 4.27 11.67 -4.10
N LEU A 130 5.30 12.02 -3.34
CA LEU A 130 6.33 12.99 -3.73
C LEU A 130 7.14 12.50 -4.93
N ALA A 131 7.51 11.22 -4.96
CA ALA A 131 8.22 10.61 -6.09
C ALA A 131 7.37 10.61 -7.36
N ARG A 132 6.07 10.30 -7.27
CA ARG A 132 5.15 10.41 -8.41
C ARG A 132 5.08 11.84 -8.94
N ALA A 133 4.96 12.83 -8.05
CA ALA A 133 4.98 14.24 -8.41
C ALA A 133 6.30 14.64 -9.08
N TYR A 134 7.44 14.23 -8.50
CA TYR A 134 8.76 14.46 -9.06
C TYR A 134 8.90 13.87 -10.47
N ILE A 135 8.47 12.61 -10.68
CA ILE A 135 8.50 11.97 -12.00
C ILE A 135 7.63 12.72 -12.99
N THR A 136 6.45 13.19 -12.57
CA THR A 136 5.56 13.98 -13.42
C THR A 136 6.21 15.31 -13.84
N ASP A 137 6.98 15.94 -12.94
CA ASP A 137 7.69 17.20 -13.23
C ASP A 137 8.86 17.02 -14.22
N VAL A 138 9.55 15.86 -14.20
CA VAL A 138 10.75 15.61 -15.01
C VAL A 138 10.48 14.83 -16.30
N THR A 139 9.26 14.32 -16.49
CA THR A 139 8.85 13.58 -17.69
C THR A 139 7.89 14.40 -18.54
N ASP A 140 8.02 14.27 -19.85
CA ASP A 140 7.06 14.74 -20.83
C ASP A 140 5.84 13.78 -20.88
N GLU A 141 4.77 14.23 -21.45
CA GLU A 141 3.47 13.52 -21.50
C GLU A 141 3.60 12.12 -22.10
N LYS A 142 4.41 11.98 -23.15
CA LYS A 142 4.68 10.70 -23.83
C LYS A 142 5.43 9.67 -22.96
N ASN A 143 6.30 10.12 -22.05
CA ASN A 143 7.13 9.25 -21.21
C ASN A 143 6.61 9.13 -19.77
N ARG A 144 5.59 9.91 -19.39
CA ARG A 144 5.02 9.94 -18.03
C ARG A 144 4.49 8.58 -17.58
N ALA A 145 3.71 7.92 -18.43
CA ALA A 145 3.18 6.58 -18.14
C ALA A 145 4.29 5.56 -17.89
N LYS A 146 5.38 5.61 -18.69
CA LYS A 146 6.57 4.76 -18.51
C LYS A 146 7.27 5.06 -17.17
N GLY A 147 7.46 6.35 -16.85
CA GLY A 147 8.07 6.77 -15.58
C GLY A 147 7.29 6.30 -14.36
N LEU A 148 5.97 6.46 -14.38
CA LEU A 148 5.09 5.99 -13.30
C LEU A 148 5.05 4.45 -13.23
N GLY A 149 5.12 3.75 -14.37
CA GLY A 149 5.21 2.29 -14.40
C GLY A 149 6.48 1.73 -13.74
N LEU A 150 7.59 2.47 -13.79
CA LEU A 150 8.83 2.09 -13.11
C LEU A 150 8.72 2.13 -11.57
N ILE A 151 7.84 2.97 -11.01
CA ILE A 151 7.50 2.89 -9.57
C ILE A 151 6.87 1.54 -9.24
N GLY A 152 5.96 1.05 -10.11
CA GLY A 152 5.37 -0.28 -9.94
C GLY A 152 6.40 -1.40 -9.97
N ALA A 153 7.40 -1.31 -10.87
CA ALA A 153 8.51 -2.26 -10.91
C ALA A 153 9.38 -2.19 -9.65
N ALA A 154 9.66 -0.98 -9.13
CA ALA A 154 10.37 -0.79 -7.85
C ALA A 154 9.59 -1.41 -6.68
N PHE A 155 8.27 -1.25 -6.63
CA PHE A 155 7.40 -1.94 -5.68
C PHE A 155 7.54 -3.46 -5.77
N GLY A 156 7.42 -4.03 -6.96
CA GLY A 156 7.54 -5.48 -7.17
C GLY A 156 8.88 -6.02 -6.68
N MET A 157 9.99 -5.37 -7.05
CA MET A 157 11.33 -5.77 -6.59
C MET A 157 11.50 -5.62 -5.07
N GLY A 158 11.02 -4.51 -4.49
CA GLY A 158 11.06 -4.29 -3.04
C GLY A 158 10.31 -5.38 -2.28
N PHE A 159 9.12 -5.77 -2.75
CA PHE A 159 8.31 -6.83 -2.15
C PHE A 159 8.84 -8.26 -2.39
N ILE A 160 9.79 -8.46 -3.31
CA ILE A 160 10.52 -9.72 -3.43
C ILE A 160 11.69 -9.75 -2.45
N ILE A 161 12.53 -8.72 -2.49
CA ILE A 161 13.81 -8.70 -1.78
C ILE A 161 13.60 -8.39 -0.29
N GLY A 162 12.70 -7.44 0.04
CA GLY A 162 12.48 -6.98 1.41
C GLY A 162 12.09 -8.08 2.38
N PRO A 163 11.00 -8.83 2.16
CA PRO A 163 10.61 -9.93 3.03
C PRO A 163 11.70 -11.00 3.17
N ALA A 164 12.37 -11.37 2.06
CA ALA A 164 13.47 -12.34 2.11
C ALA A 164 14.61 -11.87 3.02
N MET A 165 15.03 -10.61 2.88
CA MET A 165 16.04 -10.01 3.74
C MET A 165 15.56 -9.92 5.19
N GLY A 166 14.34 -9.47 5.42
CA GLY A 166 13.77 -9.33 6.76
C GLY A 166 13.77 -10.64 7.53
N GLY A 167 13.25 -11.70 6.91
CA GLY A 167 13.23 -13.05 7.50
C GLY A 167 14.62 -13.64 7.74
N ALA A 168 15.58 -13.39 6.84
CA ALA A 168 16.96 -13.81 7.03
C ALA A 168 17.65 -13.05 8.17
N LEU A 169 17.47 -11.73 8.24
CA LEU A 169 18.12 -10.86 9.23
C LEU A 169 17.57 -11.09 10.64
N SER A 170 16.26 -11.31 10.81
CA SER A 170 15.65 -11.57 12.12
C SER A 170 16.09 -12.93 12.73
N ASN A 171 16.67 -13.80 11.91
CA ASN A 171 17.18 -15.13 12.32
C ASN A 171 18.70 -15.27 12.13
N TRP A 172 19.42 -14.18 11.94
CA TRP A 172 20.88 -14.20 11.87
C TRP A 172 21.48 -14.33 13.26
N GLU A 173 21.83 -15.57 13.65
CA GLU A 173 22.23 -15.95 15.01
C GLU A 173 23.32 -15.06 15.62
N VAL A 174 24.41 -14.78 14.89
CA VAL A 174 25.53 -13.98 15.39
C VAL A 174 25.07 -12.55 15.71
N ALA A 175 24.29 -11.94 14.82
CA ALA A 175 23.81 -10.59 15.03
C ALA A 175 22.75 -10.53 16.15
N THR A 176 21.82 -11.49 16.16
CA THR A 176 20.77 -11.52 17.20
C THR A 176 21.34 -11.78 18.59
N LEU A 177 22.37 -12.62 18.74
CA LEU A 177 23.08 -12.83 20.00
C LEU A 177 23.81 -11.56 20.43
N ALA A 178 24.54 -10.89 19.52
CA ALA A 178 25.22 -9.63 19.82
C ALA A 178 24.24 -8.54 20.27
N PHE A 179 23.06 -8.43 19.65
CA PHE A 179 22.03 -7.46 20.04
C PHE A 179 21.37 -7.83 21.38
N ALA A 180 21.19 -9.11 21.66
CA ALA A 180 20.65 -9.58 22.94
C ALA A 180 21.55 -9.20 24.14
N THR A 181 22.89 -9.16 23.97
CA THR A 181 23.81 -8.73 25.05
C THR A 181 23.60 -7.28 25.49
N VAL A 182 23.03 -6.44 24.63
CA VAL A 182 22.72 -5.04 24.92
C VAL A 182 21.22 -4.77 25.15
N GLY A 183 20.46 -5.84 25.38
CA GLY A 183 19.03 -5.74 25.70
C GLY A 183 18.10 -5.44 24.51
N LEU A 184 18.56 -5.70 23.29
CA LEU A 184 17.78 -5.53 22.07
C LEU A 184 17.22 -6.87 21.58
N SER A 185 16.01 -6.85 21.03
CA SER A 185 15.42 -8.05 20.44
C SER A 185 16.04 -8.39 19.07
N ARG A 186 15.78 -9.62 18.61
CA ARG A 186 16.18 -10.04 17.26
C ARG A 186 15.59 -9.18 16.14
N TYR A 187 14.47 -8.50 16.37
CA TYR A 187 13.85 -7.59 15.42
C TYR A 187 14.57 -6.25 15.28
N ALA A 188 15.48 -5.92 16.22
CA ALA A 188 16.34 -4.75 16.10
C ALA A 188 17.34 -4.90 14.93
N VAL A 189 17.80 -6.13 14.62
CA VAL A 189 18.73 -6.36 13.51
C VAL A 189 18.15 -5.87 12.17
N PRO A 190 16.99 -6.35 11.70
CA PRO A 190 16.38 -5.84 10.48
C PRO A 190 16.01 -4.34 10.57
N ALA A 191 15.64 -3.84 11.76
CA ALA A 191 15.34 -2.42 11.93
C ALA A 191 16.58 -1.54 11.69
N PHE A 192 17.75 -1.88 12.25
CA PHE A 192 18.99 -1.13 12.03
C PHE A 192 19.53 -1.29 10.61
N VAL A 193 19.31 -2.42 9.93
CA VAL A 193 19.60 -2.54 8.50
C VAL A 193 18.70 -1.58 7.70
N ALA A 194 17.42 -1.46 8.04
CA ALA A 194 16.53 -0.49 7.43
C ALA A 194 16.97 0.96 7.69
N VAL A 195 17.49 1.27 8.90
CA VAL A 195 18.12 2.58 9.21
C VAL A 195 19.29 2.83 8.26
N GLY A 196 20.20 1.87 8.09
CA GLY A 196 21.35 2.00 7.17
C GLY A 196 20.90 2.24 5.73
N ILE A 197 19.92 1.48 5.25
CA ILE A 197 19.32 1.64 3.93
C ILE A 197 18.70 3.04 3.77
N SER A 198 17.91 3.49 4.76
CA SER A 198 17.29 4.82 4.76
C SER A 198 18.32 5.95 4.85
N ALA A 199 19.40 5.77 5.60
CA ALA A 199 20.50 6.73 5.69
C ALA A 199 21.22 6.87 4.34
N LEU A 200 21.53 5.76 3.67
CA LEU A 200 22.10 5.77 2.31
C LEU A 200 21.15 6.43 1.30
N ASN A 201 19.86 6.16 1.40
CA ASN A 201 18.84 6.81 0.59
C ASN A 201 18.82 8.32 0.81
N LEU A 202 18.81 8.75 2.08
CA LEU A 202 18.83 10.16 2.46
C LEU A 202 20.06 10.87 1.92
N LEU A 203 21.26 10.29 2.13
CA LEU A 203 22.51 10.82 1.58
C LEU A 203 22.46 10.91 0.05
N GLY A 204 21.95 9.89 -0.62
CA GLY A 204 21.79 9.88 -2.07
C GLY A 204 20.88 11.02 -2.57
N VAL A 205 19.75 11.24 -1.92
CA VAL A 205 18.83 12.34 -2.25
C VAL A 205 19.47 13.70 -2.00
N ILE A 206 20.21 13.86 -0.88
CA ILE A 206 20.90 15.12 -0.55
C ILE A 206 22.00 15.41 -1.57
N LEU A 207 22.79 14.42 -1.96
CA LEU A 207 23.97 14.65 -2.80
C LEU A 207 23.64 14.71 -4.30
N TRP A 208 22.71 13.89 -4.78
CA TRP A 208 22.54 13.66 -6.21
C TRP A 208 21.17 14.05 -6.78
N LEU A 209 20.12 14.20 -5.95
CA LEU A 209 18.80 14.53 -6.49
C LEU A 209 18.65 16.07 -6.64
N PRO A 210 18.58 16.61 -7.87
CA PRO A 210 18.28 18.04 -8.05
C PRO A 210 16.80 18.32 -7.79
N GLU A 211 16.47 19.58 -7.54
CA GLU A 211 15.07 20.01 -7.45
C GLU A 211 14.37 19.87 -8.82
N SER A 212 13.12 19.37 -8.81
CA SER A 212 12.32 19.20 -10.02
C SER A 212 11.42 20.40 -10.34
N LEU A 213 11.00 21.13 -9.31
CA LEU A 213 10.01 22.21 -9.43
C LEU A 213 10.69 23.58 -9.47
N PRO A 214 10.73 24.29 -10.63
CA PRO A 214 11.31 25.61 -10.73
C PRO A 214 10.59 26.65 -9.86
N PRO A 215 11.28 27.69 -9.36
CA PRO A 215 10.69 28.72 -8.48
C PRO A 215 9.44 29.40 -9.10
N GLU A 216 9.46 29.65 -10.40
CA GLU A 216 8.36 30.27 -11.15
C GLU A 216 7.08 29.40 -11.09
N LYS A 217 7.21 28.09 -11.28
CA LYS A 217 6.09 27.16 -11.16
C LYS A 217 5.57 27.03 -9.73
N ARG A 218 6.45 27.17 -8.72
CA ARG A 218 6.04 27.13 -7.30
C ARG A 218 5.12 28.31 -6.98
N ALA A 219 5.45 29.52 -7.45
CA ALA A 219 4.62 30.71 -7.26
C ALA A 219 3.23 30.52 -7.87
N LEU A 220 3.15 30.02 -9.10
CA LEU A 220 1.87 29.74 -9.77
C LEU A 220 1.04 28.66 -9.06
N MET A 221 1.68 27.62 -8.52
CA MET A 221 0.98 26.55 -7.80
C MET A 221 0.54 26.97 -6.39
N ALA A 222 1.25 27.92 -5.75
CA ALA A 222 0.89 28.43 -4.44
C ALA A 222 -0.44 29.19 -4.44
N ASP A 223 -0.74 29.88 -5.53
CA ASP A 223 -1.94 30.72 -5.71
C ASP A 223 -3.12 29.97 -6.36
N SER A 224 -2.89 28.76 -6.87
CA SER A 224 -3.96 27.99 -7.52
C SER A 224 -4.95 27.44 -6.49
N PRO A 225 -6.25 27.82 -6.54
CA PRO A 225 -7.27 27.22 -5.71
C PRO A 225 -7.46 25.77 -6.13
N ARG A 226 -6.84 24.83 -5.42
CA ARG A 226 -7.18 23.41 -5.60
C ARG A 226 -8.54 23.17 -4.99
N THR A 227 -9.47 22.71 -5.78
CA THR A 227 -10.75 22.20 -5.31
C THR A 227 -10.49 21.16 -4.23
N ALA A 228 -10.75 21.56 -2.99
CA ALA A 228 -10.65 20.62 -1.87
C ALA A 228 -11.58 19.45 -2.17
N PHE A 229 -11.07 18.24 -1.98
CA PHE A 229 -11.86 17.02 -2.14
C PHE A 229 -12.97 17.05 -1.09
N THR A 230 -14.16 17.52 -1.48
CA THR A 230 -15.29 17.68 -0.58
C THR A 230 -16.06 16.37 -0.51
N ALA A 231 -16.58 16.00 0.67
CA ALA A 231 -17.46 14.85 0.82
C ALA A 231 -18.63 14.84 -0.17
N ARG A 232 -19.10 16.03 -0.57
CA ARG A 232 -20.10 16.22 -1.61
C ARG A 232 -19.61 15.76 -2.99
N CYS A 233 -18.38 16.09 -3.37
CA CYS A 233 -17.78 15.62 -4.62
C CYS A 233 -17.63 14.09 -4.65
N LEU A 234 -17.24 13.50 -3.52
CA LEU A 234 -17.18 12.04 -3.35
C LEU A 234 -18.57 11.42 -3.55
N TRP A 235 -19.59 11.99 -2.91
CA TRP A 235 -20.97 11.52 -3.02
C TRP A 235 -21.49 11.59 -4.47
N GLU A 236 -21.30 12.72 -5.14
CA GLU A 236 -21.68 12.91 -6.53
C GLU A 236 -20.96 11.94 -7.47
N CYS A 237 -19.66 11.72 -7.27
CA CYS A 237 -18.85 10.77 -8.03
C CYS A 237 -19.30 9.32 -7.84
N LEU A 238 -19.65 8.93 -6.61
CA LEU A 238 -20.16 7.58 -6.31
C LEU A 238 -21.53 7.30 -6.95
N HIS A 239 -22.31 8.35 -7.26
CA HIS A 239 -23.62 8.21 -7.89
C HIS A 239 -23.58 8.30 -9.43
N ARG A 240 -22.44 8.65 -10.04
CA ARG A 240 -22.28 8.59 -11.51
C ARG A 240 -22.43 7.13 -12.00
N PRO A 241 -23.27 6.82 -12.99
CA PRO A 241 -23.68 5.45 -13.28
C PRO A 241 -22.54 4.46 -13.52
N ARG A 242 -21.62 4.74 -14.42
CA ARG A 242 -20.48 3.84 -14.74
C ARG A 242 -19.30 4.03 -13.78
N PHE A 243 -18.92 5.26 -13.56
CA PHE A 243 -17.78 5.62 -12.70
C PHE A 243 -18.00 5.19 -11.25
N GLY A 244 -19.17 5.50 -10.67
CA GLY A 244 -19.53 5.08 -9.31
C GLY A 244 -19.56 3.57 -9.16
N THR A 245 -20.05 2.84 -10.15
CA THR A 245 -20.04 1.36 -10.13
C THR A 245 -18.63 0.81 -10.06
N LEU A 246 -17.69 1.36 -10.82
CA LEU A 246 -16.29 0.95 -10.81
C LEU A 246 -15.59 1.30 -9.51
N LEU A 247 -15.88 2.47 -8.92
CA LEU A 247 -15.35 2.87 -7.61
C LEU A 247 -15.85 1.96 -6.48
N HIS A 248 -17.13 1.59 -6.46
CA HIS A 248 -17.67 0.62 -5.50
C HIS A 248 -16.99 -0.74 -5.65
N THR A 249 -16.92 -1.25 -6.89
CA THR A 249 -16.22 -2.50 -7.18
C THR A 249 -14.77 -2.45 -6.67
N ARG A 250 -14.05 -1.34 -6.95
CA ARG A 250 -12.68 -1.15 -6.50
C ARG A 250 -12.56 -1.15 -4.99
N PHE A 251 -13.37 -0.37 -4.29
CA PHE A 251 -13.32 -0.27 -2.83
C PHE A 251 -13.49 -1.63 -2.15
N PHE A 252 -14.52 -2.37 -2.53
CA PHE A 252 -14.82 -3.64 -1.87
C PHE A 252 -13.84 -4.76 -2.21
N TYR A 253 -13.39 -4.86 -3.48
CA TYR A 253 -12.35 -5.84 -3.77
C TYR A 253 -11.02 -5.48 -3.09
N MET A 254 -10.65 -4.18 -3.05
CA MET A 254 -9.47 -3.74 -2.33
C MET A 254 -9.59 -3.98 -0.83
N LEU A 255 -10.78 -3.82 -0.25
CA LEU A 255 -11.02 -4.16 1.15
C LEU A 255 -10.77 -5.64 1.42
N ALA A 256 -11.35 -6.54 0.61
CA ALA A 256 -11.14 -7.98 0.74
C ALA A 256 -9.66 -8.37 0.55
N PHE A 257 -9.02 -7.81 -0.48
CA PHE A 257 -7.61 -8.06 -0.77
C PHE A 257 -6.67 -7.51 0.31
N THR A 258 -6.99 -6.34 0.89
CA THR A 258 -6.19 -5.74 1.96
C THR A 258 -6.39 -6.49 3.28
N ILE A 259 -7.58 -7.01 3.59
CA ILE A 259 -7.78 -7.92 4.74
C ILE A 259 -6.86 -9.13 4.61
N PHE A 260 -6.80 -9.74 3.41
CA PHE A 260 -5.89 -10.85 3.13
C PHE A 260 -4.42 -10.45 3.33
N THR A 261 -3.96 -9.40 2.65
CA THR A 261 -2.53 -9.04 2.63
C THR A 261 -2.02 -8.50 3.97
N ALA A 262 -2.79 -7.65 4.65
CA ALA A 262 -2.37 -7.04 5.90
C ALA A 262 -2.36 -8.02 7.09
N ASN A 263 -3.25 -9.01 7.06
CA ASN A 263 -3.32 -10.01 8.13
C ASN A 263 -2.67 -11.36 7.76
N PHE A 264 -1.97 -11.42 6.62
CA PHE A 264 -1.37 -12.65 6.12
C PHE A 264 -0.39 -13.27 7.12
N ALA A 265 0.48 -12.47 7.74
CA ALA A 265 1.46 -12.94 8.70
C ALA A 265 0.79 -13.51 9.97
N LEU A 266 -0.24 -12.84 10.48
CA LEU A 266 -1.05 -13.36 11.59
C LEU A 266 -1.77 -14.66 11.20
N TYR A 267 -2.38 -14.70 10.01
CA TYR A 267 -3.05 -15.90 9.53
C TYR A 267 -2.10 -17.11 9.45
N THR A 268 -0.93 -16.93 8.83
CA THR A 268 0.05 -18.03 8.69
C THR A 268 0.57 -18.51 10.03
N ARG A 269 0.74 -17.60 11.00
CA ARG A 269 1.12 -17.94 12.36
C ARG A 269 0.03 -18.75 13.08
N TYR A 270 -1.20 -18.25 13.11
CA TYR A 270 -2.29 -18.88 13.87
C TYR A 270 -2.88 -20.13 13.18
N ARG A 271 -2.85 -20.19 11.86
CA ARG A 271 -3.41 -21.32 11.10
C ARG A 271 -2.41 -22.43 10.83
N LEU A 272 -1.18 -22.06 10.48
CA LEU A 272 -0.16 -22.99 10.01
C LEU A 272 1.05 -23.09 10.95
N GLY A 273 1.11 -22.30 12.02
CA GLY A 273 2.23 -22.28 12.96
C GLY A 273 3.55 -21.79 12.36
N LEU A 274 3.48 -20.99 11.27
CA LEU A 274 4.69 -20.52 10.60
C LEU A 274 5.45 -19.50 11.44
N THR A 275 6.78 -19.60 11.36
CA THR A 275 7.69 -18.58 11.90
C THR A 275 7.67 -17.33 11.02
N ASP A 276 8.19 -16.22 11.56
CA ASP A 276 8.40 -14.98 10.81
C ASP A 276 9.28 -15.19 9.56
N GLN A 277 10.32 -16.03 9.66
CA GLN A 277 11.19 -16.38 8.53
C GLN A 277 10.42 -17.15 7.44
N ALA A 278 9.69 -18.19 7.80
CA ALA A 278 8.91 -18.97 6.85
C ALA A 278 7.82 -18.12 6.17
N THR A 279 7.13 -17.27 6.93
CA THR A 279 6.15 -16.32 6.40
C THR A 279 6.80 -15.33 5.44
N SER A 280 7.99 -14.83 5.76
CA SER A 280 8.75 -13.91 4.90
C SER A 280 9.11 -14.55 3.56
N TYR A 281 9.50 -15.82 3.53
CA TYR A 281 9.77 -16.54 2.28
C TYR A 281 8.50 -16.79 1.45
N VAL A 282 7.36 -17.06 2.09
CA VAL A 282 6.08 -17.14 1.38
C VAL A 282 5.69 -15.80 0.77
N LEU A 283 5.91 -14.68 1.49
CA LEU A 283 5.66 -13.34 0.94
C LEU A 283 6.63 -12.99 -0.21
N THR A 284 7.88 -13.45 -0.15
CA THR A 284 8.82 -13.34 -1.28
C THR A 284 8.29 -14.06 -2.53
N TYR A 285 7.75 -15.27 -2.36
CA TYR A 285 7.08 -16.00 -3.44
C TYR A 285 5.88 -15.22 -3.99
N VAL A 286 5.03 -14.64 -3.13
CA VAL A 286 3.92 -13.77 -3.57
C VAL A 286 4.43 -12.57 -4.36
N GLY A 287 5.50 -11.92 -3.92
CA GLY A 287 6.15 -10.82 -4.64
C GLY A 287 6.59 -11.24 -6.04
N LEU A 288 7.22 -12.41 -6.17
CA LEU A 288 7.61 -12.98 -7.46
C LEU A 288 6.40 -13.22 -8.37
N LEU A 289 5.31 -13.79 -7.82
CA LEU A 289 4.07 -14.01 -8.57
C LEU A 289 3.48 -12.68 -9.08
N VAL A 290 3.47 -11.65 -8.25
CA VAL A 290 2.96 -10.32 -8.64
C VAL A 290 3.76 -9.77 -9.84
N VAL A 291 5.09 -9.87 -9.81
CA VAL A 291 5.94 -9.43 -10.92
C VAL A 291 5.68 -10.24 -12.20
N LEU A 292 5.57 -11.56 -12.09
CA LEU A 292 5.26 -12.44 -13.22
C LEU A 292 3.88 -12.13 -13.82
N VAL A 293 2.88 -11.94 -12.98
CA VAL A 293 1.52 -11.61 -13.41
C VAL A 293 1.49 -10.26 -14.12
N GLN A 294 2.08 -9.21 -13.52
CA GLN A 294 2.10 -7.87 -14.09
C GLN A 294 2.93 -7.80 -15.38
N GLY A 295 4.08 -8.47 -15.42
CA GLY A 295 5.00 -8.43 -16.57
C GLY A 295 4.54 -9.26 -17.76
N PHE A 296 3.92 -10.41 -17.53
CA PHE A 296 3.64 -11.38 -18.58
C PHE A 296 2.15 -11.71 -18.79
N ALA A 297 1.37 -11.83 -17.71
CA ALA A 297 0.00 -12.33 -17.83
C ALA A 297 -0.97 -11.21 -18.27
N ILE A 298 -0.90 -10.04 -17.64
CA ILE A 298 -1.89 -8.97 -17.83
C ILE A 298 -1.96 -8.51 -19.29
N GLY A 299 -0.81 -8.25 -19.93
CA GLY A 299 -0.78 -7.80 -21.34
C GLY A 299 -1.44 -8.79 -22.29
N ARG A 300 -1.23 -10.10 -22.08
CA ARG A 300 -1.85 -11.15 -22.92
C ARG A 300 -3.35 -11.29 -22.65
N LEU A 301 -3.77 -11.16 -21.40
CA LEU A 301 -5.16 -11.26 -20.99
C LEU A 301 -5.99 -10.08 -21.51
N THR A 302 -5.48 -8.86 -21.34
CA THR A 302 -6.17 -7.64 -21.81
C THR A 302 -6.23 -7.52 -23.32
N ALA A 303 -5.31 -8.17 -24.07
CA ALA A 303 -5.35 -8.23 -25.52
C ALA A 303 -6.41 -9.23 -26.06
N ARG A 304 -6.80 -10.24 -25.26
CA ARG A 304 -7.69 -11.32 -25.71
C ARG A 304 -9.12 -11.22 -25.17
N PHE A 305 -9.31 -10.60 -24.01
CA PHE A 305 -10.59 -10.59 -23.30
C PHE A 305 -11.06 -9.17 -23.02
N SER A 306 -12.37 -8.95 -23.07
CA SER A 306 -12.99 -7.67 -22.72
C SER A 306 -12.82 -7.37 -21.21
N GLU A 307 -12.76 -6.08 -20.87
CA GLU A 307 -12.61 -5.63 -19.48
C GLU A 307 -13.67 -6.23 -18.55
N THR A 308 -14.93 -6.25 -18.98
CA THR A 308 -16.05 -6.82 -18.20
C THR A 308 -15.84 -8.30 -17.91
N ARG A 309 -15.39 -9.09 -18.90
CA ARG A 309 -15.10 -10.53 -18.71
C ARG A 309 -13.92 -10.71 -17.75
N LEU A 310 -12.88 -9.91 -17.90
CA LEU A 310 -11.72 -9.98 -17.00
C LEU A 310 -12.09 -9.62 -15.56
N VAL A 311 -12.88 -8.58 -15.35
CA VAL A 311 -13.34 -8.20 -14.01
C VAL A 311 -14.19 -9.31 -13.41
N SER A 312 -15.18 -9.83 -14.13
CA SER A 312 -16.08 -10.88 -13.62
C SER A 312 -15.32 -12.16 -13.28
N SER A 313 -14.45 -12.64 -14.18
CA SER A 313 -13.65 -13.85 -13.95
C SER A 313 -12.67 -13.69 -12.80
N ALA A 314 -12.03 -12.52 -12.70
CA ALA A 314 -11.07 -12.25 -11.62
C ALA A 314 -11.76 -12.09 -10.26
N VAL A 315 -12.97 -11.48 -10.20
CA VAL A 315 -13.79 -11.42 -8.98
C VAL A 315 -14.18 -12.82 -8.53
N THR A 316 -14.66 -13.66 -9.46
CA THR A 316 -15.01 -15.06 -9.17
C THR A 316 -13.80 -15.85 -8.68
N LEU A 317 -12.67 -15.74 -9.37
CA LEU A 317 -11.43 -16.41 -8.99
C LEU A 317 -10.95 -15.97 -7.60
N MET A 318 -11.01 -14.67 -7.31
CA MET A 318 -10.63 -14.15 -5.99
C MET A 318 -11.57 -14.66 -4.89
N ALA A 319 -12.88 -14.72 -5.12
CA ALA A 319 -13.83 -15.27 -4.17
C ALA A 319 -13.52 -16.75 -3.84
N LEU A 320 -13.29 -17.56 -4.88
CA LEU A 320 -12.96 -18.97 -4.72
C LEU A 320 -11.61 -19.18 -3.99
N MET A 321 -10.61 -18.36 -4.31
CA MET A 321 -9.30 -18.48 -3.69
C MET A 321 -9.27 -17.97 -2.25
N LEU A 322 -10.02 -16.93 -1.91
CA LEU A 322 -10.20 -16.50 -0.51
C LEU A 322 -10.95 -17.55 0.31
N LEU A 323 -11.94 -18.21 -0.28
CA LEU A 323 -12.62 -19.35 0.35
C LEU A 323 -11.66 -20.52 0.58
N ALA A 324 -10.89 -20.89 -0.44
CA ALA A 324 -9.86 -21.93 -0.32
C ALA A 324 -8.83 -21.57 0.75
N TRP A 325 -8.35 -20.30 0.76
CA TRP A 325 -7.41 -19.80 1.75
C TRP A 325 -7.95 -19.90 3.18
N ALA A 326 -9.24 -19.67 3.41
CA ALA A 326 -9.85 -19.81 4.75
C ALA A 326 -9.57 -21.17 5.40
N PHE A 327 -9.48 -22.23 4.59
CA PHE A 327 -9.39 -23.62 5.06
C PHE A 327 -8.07 -24.32 4.72
N VAL A 328 -7.05 -23.59 4.25
CA VAL A 328 -5.73 -24.18 3.92
C VAL A 328 -5.17 -24.95 5.11
N PRO A 329 -4.84 -26.26 4.94
CA PRO A 329 -4.34 -27.11 6.02
C PRO A 329 -2.81 -27.14 6.14
N ASN A 330 -2.08 -26.77 5.07
CA ASN A 330 -0.63 -26.90 5.00
C ASN A 330 0.02 -25.91 4.03
N VAL A 331 1.33 -25.74 4.12
CA VAL A 331 2.10 -24.78 3.31
C VAL A 331 2.07 -25.10 1.80
N PRO A 332 2.19 -26.36 1.34
CA PRO A 332 2.11 -26.65 -0.10
C PRO A 332 0.80 -26.18 -0.73
N LEU A 333 -0.34 -26.42 -0.08
CA LEU A 333 -1.63 -25.95 -0.58
C LEU A 333 -1.76 -24.42 -0.50
N LEU A 334 -1.16 -23.78 0.54
CA LEU A 334 -1.08 -22.32 0.61
C LEU A 334 -0.40 -21.78 -0.65
N VAL A 335 0.77 -22.28 -1.01
CA VAL A 335 1.54 -21.85 -2.18
C VAL A 335 0.73 -22.00 -3.47
N VAL A 336 -0.02 -23.11 -3.62
CA VAL A 336 -0.90 -23.34 -4.78
C VAL A 336 -2.05 -22.33 -4.82
N VAL A 337 -2.69 -22.02 -3.70
CA VAL A 337 -3.81 -21.06 -3.62
C VAL A 337 -3.34 -19.62 -3.87
N LEU A 338 -2.13 -19.26 -3.46
CA LEU A 338 -1.60 -17.91 -3.62
C LEU A 338 -1.36 -17.53 -5.09
N ALA A 339 -1.04 -18.45 -5.98
CA ALA A 339 -0.76 -18.15 -7.38
C ALA A 339 -2.01 -17.61 -8.14
N PRO A 340 -3.17 -18.30 -8.14
CA PRO A 340 -4.36 -17.74 -8.77
C PRO A 340 -4.92 -16.53 -8.00
N LEU A 341 -4.69 -16.43 -6.68
CA LEU A 341 -5.08 -15.24 -5.91
C LEU A 341 -4.28 -14.00 -6.33
N ALA A 342 -2.96 -14.15 -6.53
CA ALA A 342 -2.10 -13.09 -7.05
C ALA A 342 -2.51 -12.68 -8.48
N LEU A 343 -2.86 -13.65 -9.32
CA LEU A 343 -3.38 -13.39 -10.67
C LEU A 343 -4.67 -12.56 -10.61
N ALA A 344 -5.64 -12.98 -9.80
CA ALA A 344 -6.91 -12.27 -9.65
C ALA A 344 -6.70 -10.84 -9.15
N GLY A 345 -5.87 -10.64 -8.13
CA GLY A 345 -5.54 -9.32 -7.60
C GLY A 345 -4.85 -8.42 -8.62
N GLY A 346 -3.89 -8.94 -9.36
CA GLY A 346 -3.18 -8.21 -10.43
C GLY A 346 -4.11 -7.78 -11.57
N VAL A 347 -4.98 -8.69 -12.03
CA VAL A 347 -5.98 -8.41 -13.07
C VAL A 347 -6.97 -7.35 -12.58
N LEU A 348 -7.57 -7.52 -11.39
CA LEU A 348 -8.51 -6.56 -10.83
C LEU A 348 -7.89 -5.18 -10.67
N ASN A 349 -6.67 -5.08 -10.14
CA ASN A 349 -6.00 -3.80 -9.97
C ASN A 349 -5.79 -3.08 -11.32
N THR A 350 -5.29 -3.79 -12.33
CA THR A 350 -4.97 -3.17 -13.62
C THR A 350 -6.22 -2.85 -14.42
N VAL A 351 -7.16 -3.80 -14.52
CA VAL A 351 -8.36 -3.64 -15.37
C VAL A 351 -9.33 -2.62 -14.77
N THR A 352 -9.51 -2.59 -13.43
CA THR A 352 -10.38 -1.58 -12.82
C THR A 352 -9.78 -0.18 -12.92
N ASN A 353 -8.45 0.00 -12.82
CA ASN A 353 -7.81 1.28 -13.07
C ASN A 353 -8.01 1.76 -14.52
N SER A 354 -7.82 0.86 -15.49
CA SER A 354 -8.09 1.16 -16.91
C SER A 354 -9.57 1.52 -17.14
N ALA A 355 -10.50 0.75 -16.58
CA ALA A 355 -11.92 1.02 -16.72
C ALA A 355 -12.34 2.36 -16.07
N ILE A 356 -11.77 2.70 -14.91
CA ILE A 356 -11.99 3.98 -14.24
C ILE A 356 -11.54 5.16 -15.12
N THR A 357 -10.34 5.09 -15.70
CA THR A 357 -9.84 6.18 -16.57
C THR A 357 -10.65 6.35 -17.84
N LYS A 358 -11.24 5.28 -18.38
CA LYS A 358 -12.13 5.29 -19.55
C LYS A 358 -13.59 5.70 -19.23
N SER A 359 -13.96 5.79 -17.95
CA SER A 359 -15.31 6.14 -17.51
C SER A 359 -15.48 7.61 -17.15
N VAL A 360 -14.46 8.42 -17.38
CA VAL A 360 -14.42 9.87 -17.11
C VAL A 360 -13.83 10.61 -18.30
N TYR A 361 -14.10 11.92 -18.44
CA TYR A 361 -13.47 12.74 -19.47
C TYR A 361 -11.96 12.91 -19.21
N ALA A 362 -11.19 13.21 -20.29
CA ALA A 362 -9.73 13.32 -20.22
C ALA A 362 -9.26 14.32 -19.14
N GLU A 363 -9.99 15.40 -18.94
CA GLU A 363 -9.71 16.44 -17.93
C GLU A 363 -9.95 15.93 -16.48
N GLU A 364 -10.85 14.96 -16.30
CA GLU A 364 -11.24 14.40 -15.00
C GLU A 364 -10.37 13.23 -14.57
N VAL A 365 -9.55 12.65 -15.47
CA VAL A 365 -8.76 11.42 -15.21
C VAL A 365 -7.89 11.57 -13.97
N GLY A 366 -7.25 12.72 -13.78
CA GLY A 366 -6.42 12.98 -12.60
C GLY A 366 -7.23 12.93 -11.30
N GLY A 367 -8.41 13.53 -11.27
CA GLY A 367 -9.33 13.51 -10.14
C GLY A 367 -9.87 12.10 -9.85
N ALA A 368 -10.24 11.35 -10.89
CA ALA A 368 -10.74 9.98 -10.79
C ALA A 368 -9.69 9.02 -10.19
N LEU A 369 -8.44 9.13 -10.63
CA LEU A 369 -7.32 8.36 -10.07
C LEU A 369 -7.00 8.78 -8.64
N GLY A 370 -7.09 10.07 -8.32
CA GLY A 370 -6.92 10.59 -6.96
C GLY A 370 -7.99 10.04 -6.01
N LEU A 371 -9.27 10.03 -6.44
CA LEU A 371 -10.37 9.43 -5.69
C LEU A 371 -10.16 7.95 -5.46
N SER A 372 -9.77 7.23 -6.50
CA SER A 372 -9.45 5.81 -6.43
C SER A 372 -8.34 5.54 -5.40
N ALA A 373 -7.26 6.34 -5.41
CA ALA A 373 -6.17 6.22 -4.45
C ALA A 373 -6.60 6.54 -3.01
N SER A 374 -7.54 7.48 -2.82
CA SER A 374 -8.11 7.80 -1.51
C SER A 374 -8.93 6.63 -0.96
N LEU A 375 -9.72 5.96 -1.80
CA LEU A 375 -10.44 4.74 -1.43
C LEU A 375 -9.49 3.61 -1.05
N ASP A 376 -8.41 3.40 -1.82
CA ASP A 376 -7.37 2.42 -1.48
C ASP A 376 -6.71 2.73 -0.13
N SER A 377 -6.45 4.01 0.16
CA SER A 377 -5.89 4.42 1.45
C SER A 377 -6.86 4.15 2.60
N LEU A 378 -8.16 4.37 2.40
CA LEU A 378 -9.20 4.05 3.38
C LEU A 378 -9.26 2.55 3.68
N THR A 379 -9.12 1.68 2.66
CA THR A 379 -9.07 0.23 2.89
C THR A 379 -7.85 -0.18 3.71
N ARG A 380 -6.70 0.48 3.54
CA ARG A 380 -5.49 0.23 4.33
C ARG A 380 -5.64 0.63 5.81
N VAL A 381 -6.54 1.54 6.12
CA VAL A 381 -6.88 1.90 7.52
C VAL A 381 -7.84 0.88 8.11
N ILE A 382 -8.91 0.53 7.38
CA ILE A 382 -9.99 -0.31 7.91
C ILE A 382 -9.59 -1.80 7.96
N ALA A 383 -8.99 -2.31 6.88
CA ALA A 383 -8.80 -3.75 6.70
C ALA A 383 -7.88 -4.42 7.73
N PRO A 384 -6.74 -3.84 8.15
CA PRO A 384 -5.89 -4.47 9.15
C PRO A 384 -6.57 -4.59 10.51
N ALA A 385 -7.23 -3.51 10.96
CA ALA A 385 -7.95 -3.49 12.23
C ALA A 385 -9.13 -4.47 12.24
N LEU A 386 -9.94 -4.46 11.17
CA LEU A 386 -11.06 -5.38 11.00
C LEU A 386 -10.56 -6.84 10.94
N GLY A 387 -9.50 -7.11 10.19
CA GLY A 387 -8.95 -8.46 10.08
C GLY A 387 -8.34 -8.94 11.38
N GLY A 388 -7.63 -8.10 12.14
CA GLY A 388 -7.14 -8.44 13.47
C GLY A 388 -8.28 -8.79 14.44
N PHE A 389 -9.37 -8.01 14.42
CA PHE A 389 -10.57 -8.28 15.21
C PHE A 389 -11.25 -9.60 14.82
N LEU A 390 -11.43 -9.85 13.52
CA LEU A 390 -12.00 -11.11 13.02
C LEU A 390 -11.16 -12.31 13.43
N LEU A 391 -9.84 -12.21 13.33
CA LEU A 391 -8.92 -13.27 13.71
C LEU A 391 -9.00 -13.58 15.22
N GLU A 392 -9.05 -12.54 16.05
CA GLU A 392 -9.09 -12.67 17.51
C GLU A 392 -10.41 -13.28 18.00
N ARG A 393 -11.54 -12.88 17.41
CA ARG A 393 -12.87 -13.29 17.88
C ARG A 393 -13.39 -14.56 17.22
N LEU A 394 -13.09 -14.79 15.96
CA LEU A 394 -13.67 -15.87 15.15
C LEU A 394 -12.62 -16.87 14.62
N GLY A 395 -11.34 -16.58 14.83
CA GLY A 395 -10.24 -17.42 14.41
C GLY A 395 -9.80 -17.23 12.93
N PRO A 396 -8.74 -17.95 12.50
CA PRO A 396 -8.11 -17.75 11.21
C PRO A 396 -9.04 -17.91 9.99
N PRO A 397 -9.99 -18.87 9.94
CA PRO A 397 -10.88 -19.00 8.78
C PRO A 397 -11.75 -17.78 8.52
N ALA A 398 -12.07 -16.99 9.55
CA ALA A 398 -12.93 -15.82 9.44
C ALA A 398 -12.41 -14.78 8.45
N LEU A 399 -11.09 -14.62 8.33
CA LEU A 399 -10.46 -13.70 7.38
C LEU A 399 -10.83 -14.05 5.93
N GLY A 400 -10.65 -15.31 5.55
CA GLY A 400 -10.96 -15.77 4.21
C GLY A 400 -12.47 -15.81 3.94
N LEU A 401 -13.27 -16.23 4.92
CA LEU A 401 -14.74 -16.27 4.80
C LEU A 401 -15.33 -14.86 4.63
N PHE A 402 -14.87 -13.89 5.42
CA PHE A 402 -15.33 -12.52 5.30
C PHE A 402 -14.90 -11.88 3.98
N GLY A 403 -13.64 -12.12 3.54
CA GLY A 403 -13.19 -11.71 2.21
C GLY A 403 -14.00 -12.33 1.09
N THR A 404 -14.35 -13.63 1.20
CA THR A 404 -15.24 -14.33 0.24
C THR A 404 -16.62 -13.70 0.20
N LEU A 405 -17.23 -13.39 1.36
CA LEU A 405 -18.53 -12.75 1.44
C LEU A 405 -18.53 -11.40 0.71
N ILE A 406 -17.52 -10.58 0.93
CA ILE A 406 -17.35 -9.32 0.20
C ILE A 406 -17.23 -9.58 -1.31
N MET A 407 -16.43 -10.55 -1.73
CA MET A 407 -16.24 -10.83 -3.17
C MET A 407 -17.47 -11.41 -3.84
N VAL A 408 -18.28 -12.22 -3.15
CA VAL A 408 -19.58 -12.70 -3.63
C VAL A 408 -20.54 -11.53 -3.80
N TRP A 409 -20.57 -10.60 -2.86
CA TRP A 409 -21.35 -9.36 -3.00
C TRP A 409 -20.87 -8.52 -4.19
N VAL A 410 -19.56 -8.36 -4.37
CA VAL A 410 -18.98 -7.68 -5.54
C VAL A 410 -19.36 -8.37 -6.84
N LEU A 411 -19.33 -9.70 -6.87
CA LEU A 411 -19.74 -10.49 -8.05
C LEU A 411 -21.19 -10.22 -8.43
N PHE A 412 -22.09 -10.26 -7.44
CA PHE A 412 -23.51 -9.93 -7.65
C PHE A 412 -23.68 -8.48 -8.14
N TYR A 413 -22.94 -7.54 -7.56
CA TYR A 413 -23.00 -6.13 -7.93
C TYR A 413 -22.50 -5.87 -9.37
N VAL A 414 -21.35 -6.48 -9.74
CA VAL A 414 -20.78 -6.42 -11.09
C VAL A 414 -21.73 -7.06 -12.10
N TRP A 415 -22.28 -8.22 -11.78
CA TRP A 415 -23.25 -8.91 -12.64
C TRP A 415 -24.48 -8.04 -12.91
N ARG A 416 -25.06 -7.44 -11.86
CA ARG A 416 -26.25 -6.59 -11.98
C ARG A 416 -25.98 -5.28 -12.73
N ARG A 417 -24.85 -4.61 -12.44
CA ARG A 417 -24.59 -3.24 -12.90
C ARG A 417 -23.72 -3.14 -14.16
N LEU A 418 -22.89 -4.13 -14.44
CA LEU A 418 -22.02 -4.11 -15.63
C LEU A 418 -22.46 -5.08 -16.72
N ILE A 419 -23.23 -6.14 -16.38
CA ILE A 419 -23.67 -7.15 -17.35
C ILE A 419 -25.15 -6.99 -17.70
N ILE A 420 -26.06 -6.93 -16.70
CA ILE A 420 -27.51 -6.85 -16.97
C ILE A 420 -27.93 -5.42 -17.35
N HIS A 421 -27.47 -4.43 -16.60
CA HIS A 421 -27.80 -3.01 -16.80
C HIS A 421 -26.53 -2.19 -17.06
N PRO A 422 -25.84 -2.39 -18.20
CA PRO A 422 -24.66 -1.62 -18.50
C PRO A 422 -25.02 -0.14 -18.64
N ALA A 423 -24.31 0.72 -17.89
CA ALA A 423 -24.46 2.16 -18.07
C ALA A 423 -24.01 2.56 -19.49
N PRO A 424 -24.68 3.52 -20.13
CA PRO A 424 -24.29 4.01 -21.45
C PRO A 424 -22.83 4.52 -21.44
N PRO A 425 -22.12 4.39 -22.58
CA PRO A 425 -20.82 5.02 -22.74
C PRO A 425 -20.94 6.53 -22.56
N LEU A 426 -19.81 7.20 -22.22
CA LEU A 426 -19.78 8.66 -22.20
C LEU A 426 -20.18 9.15 -23.59
N SER A 427 -21.21 10.01 -23.68
CA SER A 427 -21.52 10.75 -24.92
C SER A 427 -20.35 11.71 -25.18
N ASP A 428 -19.87 11.75 -26.43
CA ASP A 428 -18.97 12.81 -26.85
C ASP A 428 -19.67 14.16 -26.66
N ARG A 429 -19.05 15.12 -25.97
CA ARG A 429 -19.59 16.47 -25.77
C ARG A 429 -19.84 17.22 -27.06
N GLY A 430 -19.49 16.65 -28.23
CA GLY A 430 -19.73 17.21 -29.55
C GLY A 430 -21.16 17.05 -30.06
N ASP A 431 -21.97 16.17 -29.49
CA ASP A 431 -23.32 15.89 -30.01
C ASP A 431 -24.45 16.71 -29.34
N GLU A 432 -24.14 17.49 -28.30
CA GLU A 432 -25.16 18.31 -27.61
C GLU A 432 -25.22 19.79 -28.06
N GLU A 433 -24.34 20.27 -28.93
CA GLU A 433 -24.32 21.69 -29.37
C GLU A 433 -24.91 21.95 -30.75
N VAL A 434 -25.69 21.07 -31.36
CA VAL A 434 -26.44 21.43 -32.57
C VAL A 434 -27.88 20.96 -32.47
N SER A 435 -28.68 21.65 -31.69
CA SER A 435 -30.10 21.78 -31.96
C SER A 435 -30.38 23.24 -32.42
N PRO A 436 -30.48 23.51 -33.71
CA PRO A 436 -30.96 24.79 -34.18
C PRO A 436 -32.48 24.79 -34.13
N GLY A 437 -33.06 25.55 -33.24
CA GLY A 437 -34.46 25.89 -33.41
C GLY A 437 -35.30 25.98 -32.15
N SER A 438 -35.34 27.17 -31.59
CA SER A 438 -36.61 27.82 -31.29
C SER A 438 -36.35 29.32 -31.14
N VAL A 439 -36.88 30.01 -32.11
CA VAL A 439 -37.12 31.48 -32.16
C VAL A 439 -38.02 31.91 -30.99
#